data_bec2f5be00e703d5695d81e690a4c288
#
_entry.id   bec2f5be00e703d5695d81e690a4c288
#
_cell.length_a   1.000
_cell.length_b   1.000
_cell.length_c   1.000
_cell.angle_alpha   90.00
_cell.angle_beta   90.00
_cell.angle_gamma   90.00
#
_symmetry.space_group_name_H-M   'P 1'
#
loop_
_entity.id
_entity.type
_entity.pdbx_description
1 polymer ?
#
loop_
_entity_poly.entity_id
_entity_poly.type
_entity_poly.pdbx_seq_one_letter_code
_entity_poly.pdbx_strand_id
1 'polypeptide(L)'
;LYYRSSINYSGKHISLGSFSSEGTAHLAYQEAFRALSDDTITIDNVYSRKNTLPYEKNIVLLNFRDNGLYFKNPIYLRKGYFSYFLSEHEELKFDIDDLFYYSSHKIQKRQGHLFVSDYGMQYSILSRYGIRPYAVAGRDYQFVNGDSYDYRYANILVINRFHGVLHYPVKGIIK
;
A
#
# COMPACT_ATOMS: atom_id res chain seq x y z
N LEU A 1 -21.66 2.37 -21.48
CA LEU A 1 -22.20 3.45 -20.67
C LEU A 1 -21.89 3.22 -19.19
N TYR A 2 -21.35 4.24 -18.52
CA TYR A 2 -20.97 4.14 -17.13
C TYR A 2 -21.62 5.26 -16.33
N TYR A 3 -21.85 4.96 -15.06
CA TYR A 3 -22.38 5.92 -14.07
C TYR A 3 -21.27 6.23 -13.08
N ARG A 4 -20.92 7.49 -12.95
CA ARG A 4 -19.90 7.95 -12.03
C ARG A 4 -20.51 8.20 -10.66
N SER A 5 -19.76 7.87 -9.63
CA SER A 5 -20.14 8.17 -8.26
C SER A 5 -19.05 9.01 -7.60
N SER A 6 -19.44 9.96 -6.80
CA SER A 6 -18.52 10.83 -6.09
C SER A 6 -19.18 11.36 -4.82
N ILE A 7 -18.36 11.84 -3.90
CA ILE A 7 -18.81 12.40 -2.64
C ILE A 7 -17.97 13.62 -2.27
N ASN A 8 -18.58 14.59 -1.65
CA ASN A 8 -17.89 15.75 -1.10
C ASN A 8 -17.74 15.57 0.40
N TYR A 9 -16.53 15.76 0.90
CA TYR A 9 -16.27 15.65 2.33
C TYR A 9 -15.15 16.60 2.70
N SER A 10 -15.37 17.39 3.76
CA SER A 10 -14.37 18.32 4.30
C SER A 10 -13.76 19.21 3.22
N GLY A 11 -14.60 19.72 2.31
CA GLY A 11 -14.17 20.62 1.24
C GLY A 11 -13.52 19.93 0.05
N LYS A 12 -13.46 18.61 0.01
CA LYS A 12 -12.84 17.87 -1.07
C LYS A 12 -13.86 17.06 -1.85
N HIS A 13 -13.74 17.10 -3.18
CA HIS A 13 -14.54 16.27 -4.08
C HIS A 13 -13.77 14.95 -4.35
N ILE A 14 -14.37 13.83 -3.98
CA ILE A 14 -13.72 12.53 -4.06
C ILE A 14 -14.47 11.63 -5.02
N SER A 15 -13.78 11.16 -6.06
CA SER A 15 -14.35 10.18 -6.98
C SER A 15 -14.41 8.81 -6.33
N LEU A 16 -15.55 8.13 -6.45
CA LEU A 16 -15.75 6.78 -5.93
C LEU A 16 -15.63 5.72 -7.02
N GLY A 17 -15.56 6.13 -8.28
CA GLY A 17 -15.40 5.24 -9.39
C GLY A 17 -16.52 5.33 -10.41
N SER A 18 -16.46 4.45 -11.41
CA SER A 18 -17.45 4.30 -12.46
C SER A 18 -18.08 2.92 -12.37
N PHE A 19 -19.38 2.85 -12.55
CA PHE A 19 -20.14 1.63 -12.34
C PHE A 19 -21.05 1.37 -13.54
N SER A 20 -21.38 0.10 -13.77
CA SER A 20 -22.18 -0.30 -14.93
C SER A 20 -23.65 0.01 -14.78
N SER A 21 -24.13 0.28 -13.57
CA SER A 21 -25.53 0.63 -13.32
C SER A 21 -25.64 1.82 -12.37
N GLU A 22 -26.74 2.55 -12.52
CA GLU A 22 -27.05 3.66 -11.63
C GLU A 22 -27.23 3.20 -10.18
N GLY A 23 -27.89 2.06 -10.01
CA GLY A 23 -28.12 1.49 -8.68
C GLY A 23 -26.82 1.16 -7.96
N THR A 24 -25.84 0.58 -8.67
CA THR A 24 -24.53 0.25 -8.10
C THR A 24 -23.76 1.52 -7.74
N ALA A 25 -23.81 2.53 -8.61
CA ALA A 25 -23.17 3.82 -8.33
C ALA A 25 -23.77 4.47 -7.07
N HIS A 26 -25.07 4.35 -6.90
CA HIS A 26 -25.77 4.89 -5.71
C HIS A 26 -25.39 4.11 -4.44
N LEU A 27 -25.28 2.77 -4.54
CA LEU A 27 -24.84 1.97 -3.40
C LEU A 27 -23.42 2.36 -2.97
N ALA A 28 -22.53 2.59 -3.93
CA ALA A 28 -21.17 3.04 -3.60
C ALA A 28 -21.20 4.38 -2.86
N TYR A 29 -22.05 5.31 -3.29
CA TYR A 29 -22.21 6.58 -2.60
C TYR A 29 -22.72 6.38 -1.16
N GLN A 30 -23.73 5.54 -0.99
CA GLN A 30 -24.28 5.26 0.35
C GLN A 30 -23.25 4.63 1.27
N GLU A 31 -22.44 3.70 0.76
CA GLU A 31 -21.36 3.11 1.54
C GLU A 31 -20.32 4.14 1.94
N ALA A 32 -19.92 5.01 1.01
CA ALA A 32 -18.97 6.08 1.29
C ALA A 32 -19.53 7.06 2.34
N PHE A 33 -20.79 7.45 2.19
CA PHE A 33 -21.45 8.34 3.16
C PHE A 33 -21.47 7.73 4.54
N ARG A 34 -21.80 6.44 4.64
CA ARG A 34 -21.82 5.73 5.91
C ARG A 34 -20.43 5.64 6.52
N ALA A 35 -19.41 5.30 5.70
CA ALA A 35 -18.04 5.22 6.18
C ALA A 35 -17.57 6.57 6.77
N LEU A 36 -17.96 7.67 6.15
CA LEU A 36 -17.56 9.01 6.60
C LEU A 36 -18.36 9.51 7.79
N SER A 37 -19.57 9.02 8.00
CA SER A 37 -20.47 9.52 9.05
C SER A 37 -20.66 8.60 10.24
N ASP A 38 -20.29 7.34 10.14
CA ASP A 38 -20.50 6.35 11.20
C ASP A 38 -19.15 5.97 11.85
N ASP A 39 -18.92 6.49 13.05
CA ASP A 39 -17.67 6.26 13.78
C ASP A 39 -17.46 4.82 14.20
N THR A 40 -18.51 3.97 14.17
CA THR A 40 -18.37 2.56 14.48
C THR A 40 -17.71 1.78 13.34
N ILE A 41 -17.67 2.36 12.13
CA ILE A 41 -16.94 1.80 11.01
C ILE A 41 -15.50 2.27 11.10
N THR A 42 -14.57 1.31 11.21
CA THR A 42 -13.14 1.59 11.39
C THR A 42 -12.32 0.86 10.33
N ILE A 43 -11.05 1.21 10.26
CA ILE A 43 -10.11 0.54 9.36
C ILE A 43 -10.03 -0.97 9.66
N ASP A 44 -10.32 -1.39 10.88
CA ASP A 44 -10.22 -2.78 11.28
C ASP A 44 -11.48 -3.59 10.98
N ASN A 45 -12.63 -2.93 10.81
CA ASN A 45 -13.91 -3.64 10.59
C ASN A 45 -14.62 -3.30 9.30
N VAL A 46 -14.07 -2.41 8.48
CA VAL A 46 -14.75 -1.92 7.27
C VAL A 46 -15.13 -3.06 6.31
N TYR A 47 -14.38 -4.15 6.32
CA TYR A 47 -14.63 -5.30 5.44
C TYR A 47 -15.38 -6.44 6.12
N SER A 48 -15.96 -6.23 7.29
CA SER A 48 -16.83 -7.22 7.91
C SER A 48 -18.14 -7.39 7.16
N ARG A 49 -18.43 -6.51 6.21
CA ARG A 49 -19.60 -6.53 5.35
C ARG A 49 -19.18 -6.51 3.89
N LYS A 50 -20.08 -7.02 3.03
CA LYS A 50 -19.88 -6.92 1.58
C LYS A 50 -19.95 -5.45 1.16
N ASN A 51 -18.97 -5.02 0.39
CA ASN A 51 -18.87 -3.66 -0.10
C ASN A 51 -18.94 -3.61 -1.62
N THR A 52 -19.68 -2.62 -2.14
CA THR A 52 -19.71 -2.29 -3.56
C THR A 52 -18.55 -1.36 -3.89
N LEU A 53 -18.20 -0.49 -2.96
CA LEU A 53 -17.10 0.46 -3.09
C LEU A 53 -15.77 -0.29 -3.15
N PRO A 54 -14.86 0.02 -4.10
CA PRO A 54 -13.54 -0.60 -4.15
C PRO A 54 -12.80 -0.44 -2.81
N TYR A 55 -12.02 -1.45 -2.44
CA TYR A 55 -11.33 -1.42 -1.15
C TYR A 55 -10.42 -0.20 -1.01
N GLU A 56 -9.77 0.20 -2.09
CA GLU A 56 -8.88 1.37 -2.05
C GLU A 56 -9.62 2.61 -1.62
N LYS A 57 -10.85 2.78 -2.09
CA LYS A 57 -11.64 3.95 -1.73
C LYS A 57 -12.05 3.93 -0.27
N ASN A 58 -12.35 2.77 0.29
CA ASN A 58 -12.63 2.65 1.71
C ASN A 58 -11.44 3.11 2.56
N ILE A 59 -10.24 2.67 2.19
CA ILE A 59 -9.03 3.05 2.92
C ILE A 59 -8.78 4.56 2.79
N VAL A 60 -8.89 5.10 1.59
CA VAL A 60 -8.71 6.54 1.33
C VAL A 60 -9.66 7.38 2.17
N LEU A 61 -10.93 7.00 2.19
CA LEU A 61 -11.96 7.74 2.92
C LEU A 61 -11.75 7.66 4.43
N LEU A 62 -11.46 6.47 4.94
CA LEU A 62 -11.25 6.31 6.39
C LEU A 62 -10.00 7.04 6.86
N ASN A 63 -8.93 7.01 6.07
CA ASN A 63 -7.73 7.76 6.41
C ASN A 63 -8.01 9.27 6.42
N PHE A 64 -8.74 9.76 5.44
CA PHE A 64 -9.08 11.18 5.37
C PHE A 64 -9.95 11.59 6.55
N ARG A 65 -10.95 10.76 6.89
CA ARG A 65 -11.81 11.01 8.04
C ARG A 65 -11.02 11.02 9.36
N ASP A 66 -10.17 10.00 9.56
CA ASP A 66 -9.53 9.77 10.85
C ASP A 66 -8.26 10.61 11.03
N ASN A 67 -7.51 10.83 9.94
CA ASN A 67 -6.17 11.42 10.01
C ASN A 67 -6.06 12.78 9.31
N GLY A 68 -7.11 13.19 8.61
CA GLY A 68 -7.15 14.51 7.97
C GLY A 68 -6.31 14.68 6.73
N LEU A 69 -5.72 13.60 6.22
CA LEU A 69 -4.88 13.64 5.03
C LEU A 69 -5.48 12.78 3.92
N TYR A 70 -5.49 13.35 2.71
CA TYR A 70 -6.00 12.65 1.54
C TYR A 70 -4.86 12.11 0.70
N PHE A 71 -4.81 10.80 0.54
CA PHE A 71 -3.91 10.12 -0.39
C PHE A 71 -4.73 9.42 -1.46
N LYS A 72 -4.22 9.39 -2.69
CA LYS A 72 -4.86 8.62 -3.77
C LYS A 72 -4.68 7.13 -3.60
N ASN A 73 -3.56 6.71 -3.03
CA ASN A 73 -3.25 5.31 -2.79
C ASN A 73 -3.87 4.84 -1.47
N PRO A 74 -4.07 3.53 -1.32
CA PRO A 74 -4.75 2.98 -0.13
C PRO A 74 -3.82 2.96 1.08
N ILE A 75 -3.57 4.12 1.62
CA ILE A 75 -2.68 4.35 2.76
C ILE A 75 -3.51 4.75 3.97
N TYR A 76 -3.21 4.15 5.12
CA TYR A 76 -3.79 4.54 6.39
C TYR A 76 -2.67 4.86 7.38
N LEU A 77 -2.65 6.10 7.87
CA LEU A 77 -1.64 6.54 8.82
C LEU A 77 -1.85 5.88 10.18
N ARG A 78 -0.76 5.40 10.74
CA ARG A 78 -0.71 4.85 12.09
C ARG A 78 0.20 5.71 12.94
N LYS A 79 0.42 5.31 14.16
CA LYS A 79 1.31 6.04 15.05
C LYS A 79 2.76 5.66 14.76
N GLY A 80 3.49 6.58 14.11
CA GLY A 80 4.90 6.39 13.80
C GLY A 80 5.19 5.57 12.56
N TYR A 81 4.17 5.05 11.88
CA TYR A 81 4.31 4.31 10.64
C TYR A 81 3.02 4.44 9.83
N PHE A 82 2.96 3.84 8.65
CA PHE A 82 1.72 3.79 7.90
C PHE A 82 1.50 2.40 7.32
N SER A 83 0.24 2.12 7.05
CA SER A 83 -0.19 0.90 6.37
C SER A 83 -0.48 1.19 4.92
N TYR A 84 -0.08 0.28 4.03
CA TYR A 84 -0.43 0.32 2.61
C TYR A 84 -1.17 -0.98 2.29
N PHE A 85 -2.41 -0.88 1.85
CA PHE A 85 -3.24 -2.06 1.60
C PHE A 85 -3.13 -2.50 0.15
N LEU A 86 -2.55 -3.67 -0.07
CA LEU A 86 -2.51 -4.31 -1.40
C LEU A 86 -3.86 -4.90 -1.75
N SER A 87 -4.61 -5.33 -0.75
CA SER A 87 -5.96 -5.85 -0.86
C SER A 87 -6.65 -5.66 0.49
N GLU A 88 -7.90 -6.12 0.59
CA GLU A 88 -8.64 -6.05 1.85
C GLU A 88 -7.93 -6.75 3.01
N HIS A 89 -7.13 -7.77 2.70
CA HIS A 89 -6.50 -8.62 3.71
C HIS A 89 -4.98 -8.61 3.64
N GLU A 90 -4.39 -7.76 2.81
CA GLU A 90 -2.94 -7.65 2.70
C GLU A 90 -2.49 -6.24 3.05
N GLU A 91 -2.09 -6.07 4.28
CA GLU A 91 -1.69 -4.78 4.84
C GLU A 91 -0.17 -4.75 5.02
N LEU A 92 0.51 -3.94 4.21
CA LEU A 92 1.94 -3.69 4.35
C LEU A 92 2.17 -2.58 5.38
N LYS A 93 3.28 -2.67 6.11
CA LYS A 93 3.70 -1.63 7.05
C LYS A 93 5.01 -1.03 6.58
N PHE A 94 5.09 0.29 6.62
CA PHE A 94 6.28 1.05 6.20
C PHE A 94 6.60 2.14 7.22
N ASP A 95 7.86 2.53 7.26
CA ASP A 95 8.26 3.69 8.05
C ASP A 95 7.64 4.98 7.48
N ILE A 96 7.38 5.92 8.36
CA ILE A 96 6.79 7.21 7.98
C ILE A 96 7.68 7.95 6.98
N ASP A 97 8.98 7.70 6.99
CA ASP A 97 9.92 8.33 6.07
C ASP A 97 9.64 7.98 4.61
N ASP A 98 8.97 6.86 4.34
CA ASP A 98 8.62 6.44 2.98
C ASP A 98 7.23 6.88 2.55
N LEU A 99 6.55 7.69 3.36
CA LEU A 99 5.17 8.08 3.08
C LEU A 99 5.04 8.83 1.75
N PHE A 100 5.90 9.81 1.50
CA PHE A 100 5.84 10.57 0.24
C PHE A 100 6.08 9.67 -0.97
N TYR A 101 6.99 8.74 -0.84
CA TYR A 101 7.29 7.83 -1.94
C TYR A 101 6.05 7.00 -2.31
N TYR A 102 5.44 6.33 -1.33
CA TYR A 102 4.29 5.45 -1.61
C TYR A 102 2.97 6.20 -1.78
N SER A 103 2.90 7.46 -1.39
CA SER A 103 1.73 8.28 -1.71
C SER A 103 1.67 8.64 -3.19
N SER A 104 2.82 8.69 -3.88
CA SER A 104 2.92 9.02 -5.29
C SER A 104 3.23 7.83 -6.19
N HIS A 105 3.57 6.66 -5.63
CA HIS A 105 3.90 5.45 -6.39
C HIS A 105 3.02 4.30 -5.95
N LYS A 106 2.18 3.81 -6.86
CA LYS A 106 1.30 2.70 -6.56
C LYS A 106 2.09 1.40 -6.55
N ILE A 107 1.92 0.62 -5.48
CA ILE A 107 2.54 -0.70 -5.36
C ILE A 107 1.71 -1.71 -6.14
N GLN A 108 2.38 -2.52 -6.96
CA GLN A 108 1.78 -3.61 -7.73
C GLN A 108 2.47 -4.91 -7.35
N LYS A 109 1.70 -6.00 -7.40
CA LYS A 109 2.20 -7.33 -7.08
C LYS A 109 2.20 -8.18 -8.34
N ARG A 110 3.35 -8.78 -8.66
CA ARG A 110 3.49 -9.70 -9.79
C ARG A 110 4.29 -10.91 -9.33
N GLN A 111 3.72 -12.09 -9.47
CA GLN A 111 4.38 -13.35 -9.12
C GLN A 111 4.98 -13.32 -7.71
N GLY A 112 4.24 -12.73 -6.78
CA GLY A 112 4.69 -12.62 -5.39
C GLY A 112 5.68 -11.50 -5.10
N HIS A 113 6.12 -10.75 -6.11
CA HIS A 113 7.05 -9.64 -5.94
C HIS A 113 6.33 -8.29 -6.02
N LEU A 114 6.79 -7.34 -5.22
CA LEU A 114 6.19 -6.02 -5.11
C LEU A 114 7.01 -5.00 -5.87
N PHE A 115 6.35 -4.24 -6.73
CA PHE A 115 6.98 -3.26 -7.62
C PHE A 115 6.21 -1.95 -7.59
N VAL A 116 6.91 -0.87 -7.94
CA VAL A 116 6.29 0.41 -8.32
C VAL A 116 6.73 0.75 -9.74
N SER A 117 5.90 1.51 -10.45
CA SER A 117 6.23 2.00 -11.80
C SER A 117 6.58 3.46 -11.72
N ASP A 118 7.64 3.86 -12.43
CA ASP A 118 8.08 5.24 -12.51
C ASP A 118 8.71 5.47 -13.88
N TYR A 119 8.19 6.46 -14.62
CA TYR A 119 8.65 6.80 -15.97
C TYR A 119 8.74 5.59 -16.90
N GLY A 120 7.74 4.70 -16.84
CA GLY A 120 7.68 3.50 -17.70
C GLY A 120 8.57 2.36 -17.25
N MET A 121 9.32 2.51 -16.16
CA MET A 121 10.18 1.47 -15.61
C MET A 121 9.57 0.91 -14.33
N GLN A 122 9.87 -0.35 -14.05
CA GLN A 122 9.42 -1.01 -12.83
C GLN A 122 10.59 -1.17 -11.86
N TYR A 123 10.35 -0.82 -10.60
CA TYR A 123 11.34 -0.92 -9.55
C TYR A 123 10.80 -1.79 -8.42
N SER A 124 11.59 -2.79 -8.01
CA SER A 124 11.24 -3.58 -6.83
C SER A 124 11.30 -2.70 -5.58
N ILE A 125 10.33 -2.86 -4.68
CA ILE A 125 10.37 -2.12 -3.41
C ILE A 125 11.57 -2.51 -2.56
N LEU A 126 12.13 -3.71 -2.78
CA LEU A 126 13.34 -4.18 -2.08
C LEU A 126 14.55 -3.31 -2.37
N SER A 127 14.58 -2.61 -3.51
CA SER A 127 15.70 -1.72 -3.86
C SER A 127 15.86 -0.58 -2.85
N ARG A 128 14.79 -0.17 -2.18
CA ARG A 128 14.84 0.87 -1.16
C ARG A 128 15.57 0.42 0.10
N TYR A 129 15.82 -0.88 0.25
CA TYR A 129 16.53 -1.47 1.38
C TYR A 129 17.94 -1.92 0.98
N GLY A 130 18.37 -1.60 -0.24
CA GLY A 130 19.64 -2.07 -0.76
C GLY A 130 19.65 -3.56 -1.09
N ILE A 131 18.48 -4.12 -1.35
CA ILE A 131 18.32 -5.54 -1.65
C ILE A 131 17.97 -5.69 -3.12
N ARG A 132 18.55 -6.69 -3.78
CA ARG A 132 18.30 -6.95 -5.20
C ARG A 132 16.84 -7.37 -5.43
N PRO A 133 16.29 -7.10 -6.62
CA PRO A 133 14.99 -7.65 -7.03
C PRO A 133 15.07 -9.18 -6.98
N TYR A 134 13.98 -9.84 -6.70
CA TYR A 134 13.91 -11.31 -6.63
C TYR A 134 14.76 -11.95 -5.54
N ALA A 135 15.24 -11.17 -4.58
CA ALA A 135 15.85 -11.72 -3.37
C ALA A 135 14.83 -12.59 -2.62
N VAL A 136 15.32 -13.61 -1.95
CA VAL A 136 14.47 -14.58 -1.27
C VAL A 136 14.51 -14.35 0.23
N ALA A 137 13.34 -14.15 0.81
CA ALA A 137 13.20 -14.00 2.26
C ALA A 137 13.66 -15.29 2.96
N GLY A 138 14.43 -15.13 4.01
CA GLY A 138 15.02 -16.24 4.74
C GLY A 138 16.41 -16.63 4.26
N ARG A 139 16.76 -16.26 3.02
CA ARG A 139 18.08 -16.51 2.46
C ARG A 139 18.88 -15.21 2.30
N ASP A 140 18.27 -14.23 1.63
CA ASP A 140 18.95 -12.97 1.28
C ASP A 140 18.63 -11.87 2.26
N TYR A 141 17.48 -11.93 2.88
CA TYR A 141 17.04 -10.99 3.92
C TYR A 141 16.03 -11.70 4.81
N GLN A 142 15.72 -11.09 5.94
CA GLN A 142 14.83 -11.69 6.93
C GLN A 142 13.93 -10.63 7.54
N PHE A 143 12.66 -11.01 7.75
CA PHE A 143 11.73 -10.22 8.56
C PHE A 143 11.96 -10.59 10.03
N VAL A 144 12.53 -9.68 10.79
CA VAL A 144 12.99 -9.96 12.16
C VAL A 144 11.87 -10.47 13.06
N ASN A 145 10.68 -9.85 12.95
CA ASN A 145 9.52 -10.26 13.77
C ASN A 145 8.69 -11.39 13.15
N GLY A 146 9.12 -11.92 12.01
CA GLY A 146 8.40 -13.00 11.31
C GLY A 146 7.21 -12.54 10.48
N ASP A 147 6.90 -11.26 10.47
CA ASP A 147 5.79 -10.71 9.67
C ASP A 147 6.29 -10.29 8.30
N SER A 148 5.94 -11.06 7.27
CA SER A 148 6.38 -10.82 5.89
C SER A 148 5.73 -9.59 5.24
N TYR A 149 4.82 -8.92 5.91
CA TYR A 149 4.21 -7.69 5.46
C TYR A 149 4.81 -6.45 6.13
N ASP A 150 5.68 -6.64 7.10
CA ASP A 150 6.27 -5.54 7.85
C ASP A 150 7.59 -5.10 7.24
N TYR A 151 7.53 -4.08 6.39
CA TYR A 151 8.67 -3.53 5.66
C TYR A 151 9.31 -2.34 6.34
N ARG A 152 9.05 -2.12 7.64
CA ARG A 152 9.78 -1.08 8.39
C ARG A 152 11.25 -1.44 8.43
N TYR A 153 12.10 -0.45 8.31
CA TYR A 153 13.55 -0.68 8.18
C TYR A 153 14.12 -1.51 9.32
N ALA A 154 13.67 -1.25 10.55
CA ALA A 154 14.16 -2.01 11.72
C ALA A 154 13.78 -3.49 11.66
N ASN A 155 12.81 -3.87 10.83
CA ASN A 155 12.34 -5.25 10.70
C ASN A 155 12.99 -6.01 9.54
N ILE A 156 13.76 -5.32 8.71
CA ILE A 156 14.41 -5.94 7.55
C ILE A 156 15.90 -6.12 7.86
N LEU A 157 16.31 -7.38 8.03
CA LEU A 157 17.71 -7.73 8.22
C LEU A 157 18.26 -8.26 6.90
N VAL A 158 19.25 -7.57 6.34
CA VAL A 158 19.88 -7.98 5.10
C VAL A 158 20.95 -9.02 5.41
N ILE A 159 20.80 -10.20 4.82
CA ILE A 159 21.73 -11.33 5.02
C ILE A 159 22.76 -11.34 3.90
N ASN A 160 22.29 -11.33 2.65
CA ASN A 160 23.14 -11.32 1.48
C ASN A 160 22.91 -10.03 0.69
N ARG A 161 23.82 -9.10 0.86
CA ARG A 161 23.75 -7.84 0.15
C ARG A 161 24.29 -8.02 -1.27
N PHE A 162 23.47 -7.65 -2.24
CA PHE A 162 23.91 -7.64 -3.62
C PHE A 162 24.87 -6.48 -3.86
N HIS A 163 26.05 -6.78 -4.36
CA HIS A 163 26.97 -5.78 -4.87
C HIS A 163 27.14 -6.06 -6.34
N GLY A 164 27.02 -5.08 -7.16
CA GLY A 164 27.18 -5.24 -8.61
C GLY A 164 28.54 -5.71 -9.03
N VAL A 165 29.42 -5.82 -8.11
CA VAL A 165 30.75 -6.35 -8.34
C VAL A 165 30.76 -7.79 -7.97
N LEU A 166 31.31 -8.56 -8.57
CA LEU A 166 31.31 -9.85 -8.18
C LEU A 166 32.28 -10.24 -7.24
N HIS A 167 32.12 -10.33 -6.63
CA HIS A 167 32.87 -10.60 -5.67
C HIS A 167 33.64 -11.78 -5.74
N TYR A 168 34.52 -11.79 -5.91
CA TYR A 168 35.26 -12.62 -6.23
C TYR A 168 36.15 -13.08 -5.36
N PRO A 169 36.26 -13.63 -5.27
CA PRO A 169 37.11 -13.86 -4.55
C PRO A 169 38.34 -14.06 -4.83
N VAL A 170 38.86 -13.64 -5.15
CA VAL A 170 39.67 -13.56 -5.44
C VAL A 170 40.38 -13.55 -4.99
N LYS A 171 40.63 -13.61 -4.73
CA LYS A 171 41.06 -13.21 -4.52
C LYS A 171 41.22 -12.76 -3.84
N GLY A 172 41.18 -12.66 -3.45
CA GLY A 172 41.06 -11.94 -3.03
C GLY A 172 40.73 -11.32 -2.90
N ILE A 173 40.80 -11.09 -2.98
CA ILE A 173 40.22 -10.35 -3.16
C ILE A 173 39.53 -10.02 -2.97
N ILE A 174 39.36 -9.79 -2.80
CA ILE A 174 38.50 -9.40 -2.94
C ILE A 174 37.92 -9.35 -2.93
N LYS A 175 37.98 -9.43 -2.62
CA LYS A 175 37.32 -9.19 -2.93
C LYS A 175 36.88 -9.02 -2.69
#